data_3845ce144428d2bf18a58c997e605546
#
_entry.id   3845ce144428d2bf18a58c997e605546
#
_cell.length_a   1.000
_cell.length_b   1.000
_cell.length_c   1.000
_cell.angle_alpha   90.00
_cell.angle_beta   90.00
_cell.angle_gamma   90.00
#
_symmetry.space_group_name_H-M   'P 1'
#
loop_
_entity.id
_entity.type
_entity.pdbx_description
1 polymer ?
#
loop_
_entity_poly.entity_id
_entity_poly.type
_entity_poly.pdbx_seq_one_letter_code
_entity_poly.pdbx_strand_id
1 'polypeptide(L)'
;MEANPTSKQTIIDNETQREKEEQLWSWGAGTDGQLGTLRLQDEHLPQLLNVPSLSSASSVSMLACGGAHVVGLTSSGKVLTWGRGNSGQLGHGDMDCLLSPKIVMSLESYCITQVSAGWSHSGFVSDGSGNLLYGFGSGKRGQLGISIDRSKSVNAPEIIRGFDDVQIITITANADHSAALSADGELYTWGRGFGATSDFLSPQQSPSSSKFSKVALGWNHALVLSDNGEVFMLGGSHHGMLSNPEITILSKHLSDGAVLERVPGLDGIKVVDIAAGAEHSAIVTEEGAIKIWGWGEHGQLGLGSTRDETSPQTVSLGDEVERKDGTVRVYCGSGYTYAIRTFFS
;
A
#
# COMPACT_ATOMS: atom_id res chain seq x y z
N MET A 1 -36.91 -62.92 -5.55
CA MET A 1 -36.99 -61.68 -6.33
C MET A 1 -36.23 -60.62 -5.54
N GLU A 2 -34.94 -60.52 -5.84
CA GLU A 2 -34.03 -59.56 -5.18
C GLU A 2 -33.93 -58.33 -6.06
N ALA A 3 -34.18 -57.18 -5.46
CA ALA A 3 -34.08 -55.88 -6.15
C ALA A 3 -32.65 -55.36 -6.00
N ASN A 4 -32.00 -55.05 -7.14
CA ASN A 4 -30.67 -54.48 -7.28
C ASN A 4 -30.70 -53.01 -6.87
N PRO A 5 -29.76 -52.50 -6.05
CA PRO A 5 -29.65 -51.05 -5.77
C PRO A 5 -28.84 -50.37 -6.90
N THR A 6 -29.49 -49.40 -7.49
CA THR A 6 -28.93 -48.47 -8.50
C THR A 6 -27.77 -47.66 -7.92
N SER A 7 -26.60 -47.78 -8.52
CA SER A 7 -25.42 -46.99 -8.22
C SER A 7 -25.65 -45.52 -8.61
N LYS A 8 -25.65 -44.64 -7.60
CA LYS A 8 -25.55 -43.18 -7.82
C LYS A 8 -24.10 -42.86 -8.21
N GLN A 9 -23.94 -42.49 -9.46
CA GLN A 9 -22.69 -41.96 -10.02
C GLN A 9 -22.51 -40.55 -9.49
N THR A 10 -21.56 -40.37 -8.59
CA THR A 10 -21.14 -39.07 -8.08
C THR A 10 -20.39 -38.36 -9.22
N ILE A 11 -20.99 -37.33 -9.76
CA ILE A 11 -20.32 -36.39 -10.66
C ILE A 11 -19.36 -35.60 -9.79
N ILE A 12 -18.07 -35.89 -9.94
CA ILE A 12 -16.98 -35.05 -9.40
C ILE A 12 -16.84 -33.91 -10.39
N ASP A 13 -17.34 -32.74 -10.02
CA ASP A 13 -17.04 -31.49 -10.75
C ASP A 13 -15.53 -31.25 -10.63
N ASN A 14 -14.80 -31.55 -11.69
CA ASN A 14 -13.45 -31.09 -11.88
C ASN A 14 -13.51 -29.59 -12.21
N GLU A 15 -13.61 -28.73 -11.19
CA GLU A 15 -13.16 -27.35 -11.32
C GLU A 15 -11.65 -27.41 -11.59
N THR A 16 -11.28 -27.19 -12.85
CA THR A 16 -9.90 -26.99 -13.27
C THR A 16 -9.37 -25.81 -12.46
N GLN A 17 -8.51 -26.06 -11.47
CA GLN A 17 -7.77 -24.99 -10.77
C GLN A 17 -6.94 -24.28 -11.83
N ARG A 18 -7.35 -23.08 -12.22
CA ARG A 18 -6.58 -22.21 -13.09
C ARG A 18 -5.26 -21.90 -12.37
N GLU A 19 -4.14 -22.18 -13.01
CA GLU A 19 -2.84 -21.84 -12.45
C GLU A 19 -2.73 -20.31 -12.39
N LYS A 20 -2.38 -19.80 -11.20
CA LYS A 20 -2.17 -18.37 -10.94
C LYS A 20 -0.68 -18.07 -11.05
N GLU A 21 -0.31 -17.27 -12.04
CA GLU A 21 1.04 -16.72 -12.18
C GLU A 21 1.04 -15.27 -11.66
N GLU A 22 2.03 -14.90 -10.87
CA GLU A 22 2.16 -13.57 -10.29
C GLU A 22 3.54 -12.99 -10.55
N GLN A 23 3.58 -11.75 -10.99
CA GLN A 23 4.80 -11.00 -11.24
C GLN A 23 4.84 -9.79 -10.31
N LEU A 24 5.94 -9.62 -9.59
CA LEU A 24 6.20 -8.48 -8.73
C LEU A 24 7.25 -7.58 -9.39
N TRP A 25 6.91 -6.32 -9.59
CA TRP A 25 7.75 -5.31 -10.21
C TRP A 25 8.06 -4.19 -9.25
N SER A 26 9.28 -3.61 -9.33
CA SER A 26 9.68 -2.44 -8.55
C SER A 26 10.54 -1.47 -9.36
N TRP A 27 10.46 -0.17 -9.03
CA TRP A 27 11.27 0.88 -9.64
C TRP A 27 11.29 2.14 -8.75
N GLY A 28 12.20 3.09 -9.04
CA GLY A 28 12.41 4.32 -8.28
C GLY A 28 13.61 4.22 -7.34
N ALA A 29 13.54 4.92 -6.19
CA ALA A 29 14.60 4.97 -5.19
C ALA A 29 14.93 3.58 -4.63
N GLY A 30 16.23 3.22 -4.66
CA GLY A 30 16.71 1.88 -4.27
C GLY A 30 17.86 1.88 -3.26
N THR A 31 18.33 3.06 -2.82
CA THR A 31 19.55 3.20 -2.01
C THR A 31 19.50 2.58 -0.62
N ASP A 32 18.31 2.21 -0.13
CA ASP A 32 18.11 1.54 1.16
C ASP A 32 17.70 0.05 1.00
N GLY A 33 17.74 -0.49 -0.22
CA GLY A 33 17.32 -1.85 -0.53
C GLY A 33 15.81 -2.03 -0.66
N GLN A 34 15.03 -0.94 -0.59
CA GLN A 34 13.56 -0.96 -0.63
C GLN A 34 12.99 -1.49 -1.95
N LEU A 35 13.78 -1.57 -3.03
CA LEU A 35 13.34 -2.18 -4.29
C LEU A 35 13.39 -3.72 -4.26
N GLY A 36 14.08 -4.33 -3.29
CA GLY A 36 14.19 -5.79 -3.18
C GLY A 36 15.02 -6.47 -4.28
N THR A 37 15.78 -5.70 -5.04
CA THR A 37 16.58 -6.16 -6.20
C THR A 37 17.95 -6.71 -5.83
N LEU A 38 18.30 -6.77 -4.54
CA LEU A 38 19.64 -7.06 -4.00
C LEU A 38 20.68 -5.97 -4.35
N ARG A 39 20.25 -4.83 -4.87
CA ARG A 39 21.09 -3.70 -5.24
C ARG A 39 20.72 -2.46 -4.44
N LEU A 40 21.70 -1.57 -4.22
CA LEU A 40 21.55 -0.28 -3.53
C LEU A 40 21.63 0.86 -4.53
N GLN A 41 20.75 0.85 -5.53
CA GLN A 41 20.70 1.87 -6.59
C GLN A 41 19.27 2.14 -7.00
N ASP A 42 19.05 3.34 -7.54
CA ASP A 42 17.77 3.72 -8.13
C ASP A 42 17.57 3.01 -9.47
N GLU A 43 16.32 2.63 -9.75
CA GLU A 43 15.92 1.97 -10.99
C GLU A 43 14.87 2.84 -11.70
N HIS A 44 15.21 3.33 -12.88
CA HIS A 44 14.36 4.27 -13.62
C HIS A 44 13.32 3.59 -14.52
N LEU A 45 13.41 2.28 -14.65
CA LEU A 45 12.44 1.42 -15.36
C LEU A 45 12.00 0.27 -14.45
N PRO A 46 10.78 -0.23 -14.62
CA PRO A 46 10.30 -1.39 -13.88
C PRO A 46 11.25 -2.59 -13.96
N GLN A 47 11.60 -3.17 -12.81
CA GLN A 47 12.42 -4.36 -12.65
C GLN A 47 11.57 -5.50 -12.13
N LEU A 48 11.57 -6.64 -12.83
CA LEU A 48 10.92 -7.86 -12.37
C LEU A 48 11.72 -8.46 -11.21
N LEU A 49 11.06 -8.66 -10.07
CA LEU A 49 11.69 -9.24 -8.89
C LEU A 49 11.63 -10.77 -8.93
N ASN A 50 12.79 -11.39 -8.69
CA ASN A 50 12.84 -12.80 -8.36
C ASN A 50 12.88 -12.93 -6.83
N VAL A 51 11.78 -13.42 -6.24
CA VAL A 51 11.62 -13.57 -4.78
C VAL A 51 11.63 -15.05 -4.41
N PRO A 52 12.83 -15.67 -4.19
CA PRO A 52 12.93 -17.11 -3.90
C PRO A 52 12.21 -17.54 -2.62
N SER A 53 12.00 -16.62 -1.67
CA SER A 53 11.25 -16.86 -0.42
C SER A 53 9.74 -17.00 -0.63
N LEU A 54 9.22 -16.59 -1.80
CA LEU A 54 7.86 -16.87 -2.23
C LEU A 54 7.89 -18.18 -3.03
N SER A 55 7.72 -19.29 -2.33
CA SER A 55 7.52 -20.59 -3.03
C SER A 55 6.22 -20.51 -3.86
N SER A 56 6.10 -21.35 -4.87
CA SER A 56 4.93 -21.45 -5.77
C SER A 56 3.57 -21.60 -5.05
N ALA A 57 3.58 -21.81 -3.73
CA ALA A 57 2.38 -21.96 -2.88
C ALA A 57 1.94 -20.66 -2.19
N SER A 58 2.68 -19.56 -2.28
CA SER A 58 2.37 -18.32 -1.53
C SER A 58 2.61 -17.08 -2.39
N SER A 59 1.54 -16.55 -2.98
CA SER A 59 1.58 -15.28 -3.72
C SER A 59 1.54 -14.05 -2.77
N VAL A 60 2.04 -12.91 -3.23
CA VAL A 60 1.91 -11.63 -2.50
C VAL A 60 0.51 -11.07 -2.72
N SER A 61 -0.32 -11.08 -1.68
CA SER A 61 -1.69 -10.59 -1.76
C SER A 61 -1.80 -9.07 -1.62
N MET A 62 -0.87 -8.44 -0.88
CA MET A 62 -0.86 -6.99 -0.63
C MET A 62 0.57 -6.51 -0.37
N LEU A 63 0.84 -5.26 -0.74
CA LEU A 63 2.02 -4.51 -0.32
C LEU A 63 1.62 -3.26 0.44
N ALA A 64 2.50 -2.82 1.34
CA ALA A 64 2.49 -1.48 1.90
C ALA A 64 3.90 -0.90 1.75
N CYS A 65 3.99 0.26 1.12
CA CYS A 65 5.25 0.91 0.78
C CYS A 65 5.43 2.15 1.65
N GLY A 66 6.44 2.14 2.52
CA GLY A 66 6.75 3.21 3.46
C GLY A 66 7.76 4.22 2.93
N GLY A 67 8.47 4.91 3.84
CA GLY A 67 9.52 5.88 3.48
C GLY A 67 10.62 5.24 2.65
N ALA A 68 11.23 4.17 3.16
CA ALA A 68 12.28 3.41 2.47
C ALA A 68 12.24 1.93 2.88
N HIS A 69 11.09 1.39 3.19
CA HIS A 69 10.88 -0.02 3.48
C HIS A 69 9.54 -0.50 2.93
N VAL A 70 9.42 -1.79 2.74
CA VAL A 70 8.22 -2.44 2.21
C VAL A 70 7.76 -3.54 3.15
N VAL A 71 6.47 -3.65 3.29
CA VAL A 71 5.78 -4.74 3.98
C VAL A 71 4.94 -5.49 2.97
N GLY A 72 5.21 -6.78 2.80
CA GLY A 72 4.45 -7.69 1.94
C GLY A 72 3.59 -8.62 2.78
N LEU A 73 2.36 -8.83 2.35
CA LEU A 73 1.44 -9.83 2.89
C LEU A 73 1.25 -10.93 1.85
N THR A 74 1.44 -12.18 2.25
CA THR A 74 1.17 -13.32 1.38
C THR A 74 -0.28 -13.76 1.44
N SER A 75 -0.73 -14.51 0.46
CA SER A 75 -2.07 -15.13 0.44
C SER A 75 -2.30 -16.11 1.61
N SER A 76 -1.22 -16.59 2.24
CA SER A 76 -1.26 -17.44 3.45
C SER A 76 -1.23 -16.64 4.77
N GLY A 77 -1.31 -15.32 4.73
CA GLY A 77 -1.29 -14.46 5.93
C GLY A 77 0.09 -14.25 6.55
N LYS A 78 1.19 -14.63 5.86
CA LYS A 78 2.56 -14.36 6.32
C LYS A 78 3.01 -12.97 5.91
N VAL A 79 3.81 -12.34 6.76
CA VAL A 79 4.37 -11.00 6.52
C VAL A 79 5.83 -11.10 6.12
N LEU A 80 6.21 -10.38 5.07
CA LEU A 80 7.60 -10.16 4.66
C LEU A 80 7.94 -8.68 4.78
N THR A 81 9.18 -8.37 5.14
CA THR A 81 9.68 -7.00 5.15
C THR A 81 11.07 -6.90 4.54
N TRP A 82 11.38 -5.74 3.94
CA TRP A 82 12.69 -5.42 3.38
C TRP A 82 12.86 -3.90 3.22
N GLY A 83 14.07 -3.47 2.89
CA GLY A 83 14.47 -2.07 2.82
C GLY A 83 15.16 -1.61 4.09
N ARG A 84 14.99 -0.33 4.44
CA ARG A 84 15.59 0.31 5.62
C ARG A 84 15.04 -0.29 6.92
N GLY A 85 15.97 -0.68 7.84
CA GLY A 85 15.64 -1.29 9.12
C GLY A 85 16.05 -0.46 10.36
N ASN A 86 16.77 0.65 10.18
CA ASN A 86 17.46 1.40 11.24
C ASN A 86 16.55 2.05 12.32
N SER A 87 15.24 1.94 12.19
CA SER A 87 14.25 2.29 13.22
C SER A 87 13.48 1.09 13.75
N GLY A 88 13.85 -0.14 13.38
CA GLY A 88 13.17 -1.39 13.73
C GLY A 88 11.91 -1.66 12.91
N GLN A 89 11.66 -0.88 11.85
CA GLN A 89 10.45 -0.97 11.04
C GLN A 89 10.32 -2.26 10.22
N LEU A 90 11.35 -3.13 10.23
CA LEU A 90 11.30 -4.45 9.59
C LEU A 90 10.81 -5.57 10.53
N GLY A 91 10.85 -5.36 11.87
CA GLY A 91 10.25 -6.25 12.85
C GLY A 91 10.99 -7.56 13.10
N HIS A 92 12.29 -7.65 12.74
CA HIS A 92 13.10 -8.86 12.90
C HIS A 92 13.80 -8.99 14.28
N GLY A 93 13.61 -8.00 15.17
CA GLY A 93 14.29 -7.94 16.47
C GLY A 93 15.65 -7.22 16.42
N ASP A 94 16.06 -6.74 15.25
CA ASP A 94 17.28 -5.98 14.99
C ASP A 94 16.98 -4.63 14.31
N MET A 95 18.02 -3.90 13.91
CA MET A 95 17.95 -2.62 13.21
C MET A 95 18.64 -2.71 11.83
N ASP A 96 18.81 -3.89 11.30
CA ASP A 96 19.50 -4.14 10.04
C ASP A 96 18.61 -3.82 8.84
N CYS A 97 19.20 -3.32 7.76
CA CYS A 97 18.56 -3.15 6.47
C CYS A 97 18.58 -4.46 5.69
N LEU A 98 17.53 -4.74 4.93
CA LEU A 98 17.40 -5.95 4.12
C LEU A 98 17.26 -5.60 2.64
N LEU A 99 18.08 -6.21 1.78
CA LEU A 99 18.08 -5.97 0.34
C LEU A 99 17.06 -6.84 -0.42
N SER A 100 16.40 -7.75 0.28
CA SER A 100 15.40 -8.66 -0.29
C SER A 100 14.33 -9.02 0.74
N PRO A 101 13.14 -9.44 0.31
CA PRO A 101 12.07 -9.86 1.19
C PRO A 101 12.47 -10.99 2.15
N LYS A 102 12.19 -10.81 3.44
CA LYS A 102 12.40 -11.78 4.52
C LYS A 102 11.14 -11.93 5.37
N ILE A 103 10.76 -13.16 5.70
CA ILE A 103 9.59 -13.45 6.55
C ILE A 103 9.83 -12.94 7.98
N VAL A 104 8.84 -12.24 8.54
CA VAL A 104 8.84 -11.78 9.94
C VAL A 104 8.42 -12.95 10.84
N MET A 105 9.38 -13.70 11.34
CA MET A 105 9.17 -14.94 12.11
C MET A 105 8.33 -14.72 13.38
N SER A 106 8.42 -13.56 14.01
CA SER A 106 7.63 -13.20 15.20
C SER A 106 6.12 -13.08 14.92
N LEU A 107 5.72 -12.98 13.64
CA LEU A 107 4.32 -12.96 13.21
C LEU A 107 3.85 -14.29 12.61
N GLU A 108 4.69 -15.33 12.55
CA GLU A 108 4.36 -16.58 11.84
C GLU A 108 3.15 -17.34 12.44
N SER A 109 2.92 -17.18 13.75
CA SER A 109 1.76 -17.78 14.45
C SER A 109 0.45 -17.00 14.29
N TYR A 110 0.49 -15.83 13.65
CA TYR A 110 -0.67 -14.97 13.45
C TYR A 110 -1.12 -15.03 11.98
N CYS A 111 -2.43 -15.02 11.75
CA CYS A 111 -3.01 -14.82 10.44
C CYS A 111 -3.18 -13.31 10.22
N ILE A 112 -2.28 -12.69 9.47
CA ILE A 112 -2.36 -11.27 9.17
C ILE A 112 -3.26 -11.04 7.96
N THR A 113 -4.16 -10.06 8.06
CA THR A 113 -5.14 -9.72 7.01
C THR A 113 -4.90 -8.37 6.37
N GLN A 114 -4.22 -7.45 7.08
CA GLN A 114 -3.91 -6.12 6.60
C GLN A 114 -2.50 -5.71 7.01
N VAL A 115 -1.82 -4.96 6.15
CA VAL A 115 -0.50 -4.39 6.41
C VAL A 115 -0.48 -2.91 6.04
N SER A 116 0.33 -2.13 6.76
CA SER A 116 0.57 -0.71 6.47
C SER A 116 2.01 -0.33 6.73
N ALA A 117 2.49 0.71 6.05
CA ALA A 117 3.83 1.25 6.21
C ALA A 117 3.81 2.77 6.14
N GLY A 118 4.32 3.41 7.18
CA GLY A 118 4.55 4.86 7.23
C GLY A 118 6.00 5.21 6.90
N TRP A 119 6.49 6.39 7.34
CA TRP A 119 7.86 6.78 7.04
C TRP A 119 8.92 5.81 7.62
N SER A 120 8.78 5.45 8.89
CA SER A 120 9.70 4.57 9.61
C SER A 120 8.97 3.67 10.60
N HIS A 121 7.73 3.28 10.32
CA HIS A 121 6.95 2.34 11.12
C HIS A 121 6.06 1.47 10.25
N SER A 122 5.65 0.35 10.80
CA SER A 122 4.79 -0.64 10.14
C SER A 122 3.65 -1.03 11.06
N GLY A 123 2.47 -1.30 10.50
CA GLY A 123 1.28 -1.72 11.22
C GLY A 123 0.60 -2.92 10.57
N PHE A 124 -0.11 -3.72 11.37
CA PHE A 124 -0.74 -4.96 10.94
C PHE A 124 -2.08 -5.17 11.65
N VAL A 125 -3.00 -5.81 10.96
CA VAL A 125 -4.23 -6.37 11.53
C VAL A 125 -4.15 -7.89 11.45
N SER A 126 -4.36 -8.58 12.57
CA SER A 126 -4.48 -10.04 12.59
C SER A 126 -5.93 -10.47 12.63
N ASP A 127 -6.25 -11.55 11.92
CA ASP A 127 -7.49 -12.29 12.11
C ASP A 127 -7.38 -13.18 13.35
N GLY A 128 -8.45 -13.27 14.15
CA GLY A 128 -8.50 -14.07 15.37
C GLY A 128 -9.45 -13.48 16.41
N SER A 129 -9.49 -14.04 17.61
CA SER A 129 -10.36 -13.58 18.71
C SER A 129 -9.98 -12.15 19.14
N GLY A 130 -10.54 -11.12 18.46
CA GLY A 130 -10.38 -9.73 18.82
C GLY A 130 -9.65 -8.84 17.80
N ASN A 131 -9.36 -9.30 16.58
CA ASN A 131 -8.71 -8.50 15.51
C ASN A 131 -7.62 -7.56 16.05
N LEU A 132 -6.54 -8.16 16.57
CA LEU A 132 -5.48 -7.40 17.22
C LEU A 132 -4.65 -6.59 16.21
N LEU A 133 -4.39 -5.36 16.55
CA LEU A 133 -3.47 -4.50 15.81
C LEU A 133 -2.08 -4.60 16.40
N TYR A 134 -1.08 -4.68 15.53
CA TYR A 134 0.33 -4.69 15.90
C TYR A 134 1.07 -3.56 15.19
N GLY A 135 2.12 -3.03 15.82
CA GLY A 135 3.01 -2.06 15.22
C GLY A 135 4.46 -2.27 15.64
N PHE A 136 5.39 -1.87 14.79
CA PHE A 136 6.82 -1.76 15.09
C PHE A 136 7.48 -0.65 14.26
N GLY A 137 8.70 -0.26 14.61
CA GLY A 137 9.42 0.86 14.04
C GLY A 137 9.48 2.07 14.95
N SER A 138 9.55 3.26 14.38
CA SER A 138 9.65 4.52 15.12
C SER A 138 8.34 4.89 15.83
N GLY A 139 8.43 5.21 17.13
CA GLY A 139 7.33 5.70 17.95
C GLY A 139 7.43 7.19 18.34
N LYS A 140 8.41 7.94 17.79
CA LYS A 140 8.77 9.31 18.20
C LYS A 140 7.63 10.33 18.17
N ARG A 141 6.64 10.13 17.33
CA ARG A 141 5.46 10.99 17.17
C ARG A 141 4.15 10.34 17.65
N GLY A 142 4.25 9.15 18.28
CA GLY A 142 3.09 8.37 18.68
C GLY A 142 2.48 7.52 17.57
N GLN A 143 3.09 7.48 16.37
CA GLN A 143 2.58 6.76 15.20
C GLN A 143 2.40 5.25 15.41
N LEU A 144 3.04 4.66 16.44
CA LEU A 144 2.82 3.27 16.82
C LEU A 144 1.53 3.04 17.63
N GLY A 145 0.95 4.07 18.24
CA GLY A 145 -0.27 3.94 19.05
C GLY A 145 -0.14 3.10 20.34
N ILE A 146 1.08 2.77 20.76
CA ILE A 146 1.36 1.89 21.91
C ILE A 146 1.51 2.61 23.25
N SER A 147 1.23 3.92 23.31
CA SER A 147 1.12 4.74 24.54
C SER A 147 2.37 4.74 25.44
N ILE A 148 3.57 4.52 24.91
CA ILE A 148 4.80 4.45 25.71
C ILE A 148 5.78 5.54 25.26
N ASP A 149 6.74 5.83 26.16
CA ASP A 149 7.81 6.80 26.01
C ASP A 149 8.18 7.09 24.54
N ARG A 150 7.91 8.32 24.10
CA ARG A 150 8.10 8.85 22.73
C ARG A 150 9.52 8.65 22.16
N SER A 151 10.47 8.20 22.99
CA SER A 151 11.87 8.07 22.59
C SER A 151 12.22 6.70 21.99
N LYS A 152 11.33 5.73 22.01
CA LYS A 152 11.65 4.33 21.66
C LYS A 152 11.22 3.95 20.26
N SER A 153 12.15 3.43 19.49
CA SER A 153 11.85 2.54 18.37
C SER A 153 11.62 1.12 18.90
N VAL A 154 10.65 0.43 18.31
CA VAL A 154 10.28 -0.95 18.63
C VAL A 154 10.65 -1.82 17.43
N ASN A 155 11.50 -2.82 17.62
CA ASN A 155 12.04 -3.67 16.56
C ASN A 155 11.38 -5.06 16.47
N ALA A 156 10.34 -5.29 17.27
CA ALA A 156 9.48 -6.48 17.24
C ALA A 156 8.02 -6.06 17.36
N PRO A 157 7.05 -6.86 16.88
CA PRO A 157 5.63 -6.52 16.94
C PRO A 157 5.12 -6.29 18.36
N GLU A 158 4.50 -5.13 18.61
CA GLU A 158 3.79 -4.82 19.84
C GLU A 158 2.30 -4.52 19.57
N ILE A 159 1.44 -4.87 20.52
CA ILE A 159 -0.01 -4.69 20.39
C ILE A 159 -0.38 -3.21 20.56
N ILE A 160 -1.13 -2.68 19.59
CA ILE A 160 -1.76 -1.36 19.65
C ILE A 160 -3.07 -1.52 20.44
N ARG A 161 -3.20 -0.79 21.56
CA ARG A 161 -4.36 -0.84 22.46
C ARG A 161 -5.36 0.28 22.17
N GLY A 162 -6.58 0.13 22.71
CA GLY A 162 -7.63 1.16 22.56
C GLY A 162 -8.69 0.79 21.52
N PHE A 163 -8.77 -0.49 21.16
CA PHE A 163 -9.77 -1.07 20.28
C PHE A 163 -10.54 -2.20 20.95
N ASP A 164 -10.76 -2.08 22.26
CA ASP A 164 -11.52 -3.05 23.03
C ASP A 164 -12.95 -3.14 22.45
N ASP A 165 -13.39 -4.33 22.06
CA ASP A 165 -14.67 -4.61 21.40
C ASP A 165 -14.87 -3.93 20.02
N VAL A 166 -13.82 -3.35 19.40
CA VAL A 166 -13.87 -2.73 18.08
C VAL A 166 -13.20 -3.62 17.04
N GLN A 167 -13.97 -4.06 16.06
CA GLN A 167 -13.45 -4.84 14.94
C GLN A 167 -12.79 -3.91 13.90
N ILE A 168 -11.47 -3.90 13.84
CA ILE A 168 -10.73 -3.14 12.82
C ILE A 168 -10.58 -3.99 11.55
N ILE A 169 -10.97 -3.41 10.40
CA ILE A 169 -10.90 -4.07 9.09
C ILE A 169 -9.81 -3.51 8.20
N THR A 170 -9.33 -2.29 8.46
CA THR A 170 -8.28 -1.65 7.65
C THR A 170 -7.35 -0.85 8.54
N ILE A 171 -6.05 -0.93 8.25
CA ILE A 171 -5.02 -0.06 8.81
C ILE A 171 -4.28 0.64 7.67
N THR A 172 -3.99 1.91 7.84
CA THR A 172 -3.16 2.68 6.91
C THR A 172 -2.16 3.52 7.70
N ALA A 173 -1.02 3.79 7.10
CA ALA A 173 0.01 4.64 7.67
C ALA A 173 0.61 5.52 6.57
N ASN A 174 1.04 6.72 6.94
CA ASN A 174 1.77 7.62 6.07
C ASN A 174 2.62 8.55 6.95
N ALA A 175 3.78 8.99 6.44
CA ALA A 175 4.69 9.84 7.21
C ALA A 175 4.81 9.36 8.68
N ASP A 176 4.43 10.19 9.64
CA ASP A 176 4.50 9.93 11.09
C ASP A 176 3.10 9.74 11.73
N HIS A 177 2.10 9.30 10.98
CA HIS A 177 0.75 9.04 11.49
C HIS A 177 0.19 7.72 10.97
N SER A 178 -0.82 7.24 11.66
CA SER A 178 -1.54 6.01 11.35
C SER A 178 -3.04 6.23 11.51
N ALA A 179 -3.82 5.46 10.78
CA ALA A 179 -5.27 5.43 10.90
C ALA A 179 -5.80 4.00 10.78
N ALA A 180 -6.96 3.75 11.35
CA ALA A 180 -7.67 2.48 11.23
C ALA A 180 -9.16 2.74 11.01
N LEU A 181 -9.80 1.83 10.29
CA LEU A 181 -11.25 1.83 10.06
C LEU A 181 -11.86 0.59 10.69
N SER A 182 -12.91 0.78 11.49
CA SER A 182 -13.70 -0.32 12.04
C SER A 182 -14.70 -0.88 11.04
N ALA A 183 -15.22 -2.08 11.32
CA ALA A 183 -16.30 -2.70 10.56
C ALA A 183 -17.58 -1.85 10.53
N ASP A 184 -17.80 -1.04 11.57
CA ASP A 184 -18.94 -0.11 11.67
C ASP A 184 -18.72 1.21 10.93
N GLY A 185 -17.56 1.39 10.27
CA GLY A 185 -17.20 2.58 9.51
C GLY A 185 -16.62 3.71 10.36
N GLU A 186 -16.23 3.44 11.61
CA GLU A 186 -15.59 4.41 12.49
C GLU A 186 -14.12 4.58 12.15
N LEU A 187 -13.66 5.83 12.08
CA LEU A 187 -12.28 6.19 11.81
C LEU A 187 -11.52 6.45 13.11
N TYR A 188 -10.38 5.83 13.26
CA TYR A 188 -9.43 6.07 14.36
C TYR A 188 -8.13 6.61 13.79
N THR A 189 -7.53 7.62 14.44
CA THR A 189 -6.25 8.22 14.01
C THR A 189 -5.31 8.38 15.19
N TRP A 190 -3.99 8.25 14.94
CA TRP A 190 -2.94 8.46 15.93
C TRP A 190 -1.61 8.82 15.27
N GLY A 191 -0.63 9.22 16.06
CA GLY A 191 0.64 9.75 15.60
C GLY A 191 0.59 11.27 15.45
N ARG A 192 1.33 11.80 14.48
CA ARG A 192 1.34 13.22 14.15
C ARG A 192 -0.03 13.64 13.62
N GLY A 193 -0.67 14.60 14.25
CA GLY A 193 -2.00 15.05 13.86
C GLY A 193 -2.03 15.77 12.51
N PHE A 194 -3.06 15.52 11.71
CA PHE A 194 -3.35 16.29 10.49
C PHE A 194 -3.78 17.71 10.88
N GLY A 195 -2.94 18.72 10.57
CA GLY A 195 -3.24 20.11 10.91
C GLY A 195 -3.33 20.42 12.41
N ALA A 196 -3.13 19.42 13.28
CA ALA A 196 -3.16 19.60 14.73
C ALA A 196 -1.79 20.01 15.28
N THR A 197 -1.81 20.76 16.37
CA THR A 197 -0.60 21.24 17.06
C THR A 197 0.04 20.17 17.96
N SER A 198 -0.65 19.06 18.24
CA SER A 198 -0.19 17.98 19.14
C SER A 198 -0.25 16.61 18.50
N ASP A 199 0.72 15.77 18.89
CA ASP A 199 0.77 14.35 18.52
C ASP A 199 -0.17 13.54 19.42
N PHE A 200 -0.83 12.52 18.84
CA PHE A 200 -1.65 11.55 19.58
C PHE A 200 -0.85 10.27 19.80
N LEU A 201 -0.65 9.88 21.06
CA LEU A 201 0.13 8.69 21.43
C LEU A 201 -0.68 7.38 21.38
N SER A 202 -1.99 7.49 21.31
CA SER A 202 -2.94 6.38 21.24
C SER A 202 -4.04 6.68 20.23
N PRO A 203 -4.70 5.64 19.68
CA PRO A 203 -5.82 5.82 18.76
C PRO A 203 -6.91 6.73 19.32
N GLN A 204 -7.35 7.69 18.51
CA GLN A 204 -8.46 8.59 18.80
C GLN A 204 -9.54 8.41 17.74
N GLN A 205 -10.78 8.20 18.17
CA GLN A 205 -11.91 8.11 17.26
C GLN A 205 -12.18 9.50 16.64
N SER A 206 -12.32 9.52 15.32
CA SER A 206 -12.62 10.72 14.53
C SER A 206 -13.97 10.57 13.84
N PRO A 207 -14.88 11.57 13.93
CA PRO A 207 -16.14 11.49 13.20
C PRO A 207 -15.89 11.56 11.70
N SER A 208 -16.43 10.61 10.93
CA SER A 208 -16.37 10.57 9.45
C SER A 208 -17.77 10.53 8.87
N SER A 209 -18.03 11.32 7.80
CA SER A 209 -19.34 11.43 7.17
C SER A 209 -19.35 11.14 5.66
N SER A 210 -18.23 10.76 5.02
CA SER A 210 -18.13 10.64 3.56
C SER A 210 -17.94 9.21 3.09
N LYS A 211 -18.57 8.86 1.94
CA LYS A 211 -18.49 7.55 1.30
C LYS A 211 -17.63 7.61 0.03
N PHE A 212 -16.44 7.01 0.09
CA PHE A 212 -15.58 6.80 -1.07
C PHE A 212 -15.21 5.32 -1.14
N SER A 213 -14.93 4.81 -2.34
CA SER A 213 -14.53 3.41 -2.52
C SER A 213 -13.07 3.19 -2.15
N LYS A 214 -12.18 4.17 -2.44
CA LYS A 214 -10.77 4.10 -2.10
C LYS A 214 -10.16 5.49 -1.92
N VAL A 215 -9.23 5.59 -0.96
CA VAL A 215 -8.41 6.78 -0.74
C VAL A 215 -6.95 6.36 -0.67
N ALA A 216 -6.06 7.07 -1.35
CA ALA A 216 -4.62 6.92 -1.25
C ALA A 216 -4.01 8.24 -0.77
N LEU A 217 -3.17 8.16 0.27
CA LEU A 217 -2.58 9.33 0.94
C LEU A 217 -1.12 9.47 0.55
N GLY A 218 -0.74 10.61 -0.01
CA GLY A 218 0.64 11.07 -0.16
C GLY A 218 1.08 11.98 0.99
N TRP A 219 2.22 12.67 0.86
CA TRP A 219 2.67 13.60 1.90
C TRP A 219 1.83 14.87 1.97
N ASN A 220 1.57 15.47 0.80
CA ASN A 220 0.88 16.74 0.67
C ASN A 220 -0.33 16.65 -0.25
N HIS A 221 -0.72 15.45 -0.67
CA HIS A 221 -1.87 15.20 -1.54
C HIS A 221 -2.59 13.91 -1.17
N ALA A 222 -3.80 13.77 -1.67
CA ALA A 222 -4.57 12.53 -1.61
C ALA A 222 -5.25 12.29 -2.95
N LEU A 223 -5.33 11.04 -3.35
CA LEU A 223 -6.20 10.57 -4.42
C LEU A 223 -7.45 9.96 -3.83
N VAL A 224 -8.57 10.21 -4.47
CA VAL A 224 -9.88 9.65 -4.10
C VAL A 224 -10.49 9.02 -5.33
N LEU A 225 -10.87 7.76 -5.21
CA LEU A 225 -11.57 7.00 -6.24
C LEU A 225 -13.06 6.95 -5.88
N SER A 226 -13.90 7.36 -6.81
CA SER A 226 -15.36 7.25 -6.68
C SER A 226 -15.86 5.88 -7.15
N ASP A 227 -17.08 5.53 -6.78
CA ASP A 227 -17.71 4.24 -7.15
C ASP A 227 -17.91 4.06 -8.66
N ASN A 228 -17.94 5.17 -9.43
CA ASN A 228 -18.03 5.14 -10.88
C ASN A 228 -16.69 5.12 -11.61
N GLY A 229 -15.56 5.02 -10.87
CA GLY A 229 -14.21 4.93 -11.44
C GLY A 229 -13.58 6.26 -11.83
N GLU A 230 -14.12 7.39 -11.36
CA GLU A 230 -13.49 8.71 -11.53
C GLU A 230 -12.48 8.98 -10.41
N VAL A 231 -11.36 9.63 -10.76
CA VAL A 231 -10.30 9.98 -9.81
C VAL A 231 -10.30 11.47 -9.55
N PHE A 232 -10.31 11.81 -8.29
CA PHE A 232 -10.17 13.16 -7.80
C PHE A 232 -8.88 13.28 -6.98
N MET A 233 -8.31 14.49 -6.95
CA MET A 233 -7.14 14.81 -6.16
C MET A 233 -7.43 15.96 -5.22
N LEU A 234 -6.81 15.90 -4.05
CA LEU A 234 -6.83 16.92 -3.02
C LEU A 234 -5.40 17.30 -2.66
N GLY A 235 -5.08 18.59 -2.60
CA GLY A 235 -3.73 19.06 -2.25
C GLY A 235 -2.70 18.84 -3.36
N GLY A 236 -1.42 19.01 -3.04
CA GLY A 236 -0.30 18.76 -3.96
C GLY A 236 -0.07 19.90 -4.96
N SER A 237 0.83 20.82 -4.61
CA SER A 237 1.22 21.91 -5.52
C SER A 237 2.67 21.80 -6.03
N HIS A 238 3.38 20.76 -5.61
CA HIS A 238 4.77 20.53 -5.97
C HIS A 238 4.87 19.43 -7.03
N HIS A 239 5.88 19.49 -7.87
CA HIS A 239 6.26 18.48 -8.87
C HIS A 239 5.13 18.07 -9.84
N GLY A 240 4.18 18.99 -10.12
CA GLY A 240 3.10 18.73 -11.07
C GLY A 240 2.08 17.68 -10.62
N MET A 241 2.01 17.39 -9.32
CA MET A 241 1.03 16.43 -8.77
C MET A 241 -0.41 16.84 -9.03
N LEU A 242 -0.70 18.15 -9.01
CA LEU A 242 -1.92 18.73 -9.57
C LEU A 242 -1.66 19.07 -11.03
N SER A 243 -2.42 18.49 -11.89
CA SER A 243 -2.33 18.67 -13.34
C SER A 243 -2.70 20.07 -13.85
N ASN A 244 -3.13 20.98 -12.98
CA ASN A 244 -3.34 22.38 -13.31
C ASN A 244 -2.68 23.31 -12.26
N PRO A 245 -1.47 23.82 -12.53
CA PRO A 245 -0.77 24.73 -11.63
C PRO A 245 -1.49 26.07 -11.42
N GLU A 246 -2.40 26.49 -12.30
CA GLU A 246 -3.15 27.75 -12.16
C GLU A 246 -4.20 27.65 -11.04
N ILE A 247 -4.81 26.48 -10.86
CA ILE A 247 -5.81 26.24 -9.80
C ILE A 247 -5.16 26.23 -8.42
N THR A 248 -3.90 25.81 -8.32
CA THR A 248 -3.13 25.82 -7.05
C THR A 248 -2.95 27.22 -6.48
N ILE A 249 -2.89 28.26 -7.31
CA ILE A 249 -2.75 29.65 -6.88
C ILE A 249 -4.06 30.14 -6.25
N LEU A 250 -5.21 29.68 -6.74
CA LEU A 250 -6.53 30.04 -6.21
C LEU A 250 -6.85 29.32 -4.89
N SER A 251 -6.44 28.07 -4.72
CA SER A 251 -6.69 27.30 -3.50
C SER A 251 -5.91 27.80 -2.27
N LYS A 252 -4.75 28.46 -2.46
CA LYS A 252 -4.00 29.12 -1.37
C LYS A 252 -4.73 30.30 -0.72
N HIS A 253 -5.74 30.86 -1.37
CA HIS A 253 -6.53 31.98 -0.89
C HIS A 253 -7.89 31.58 -0.30
N LEU A 254 -8.27 30.30 -0.39
CA LEU A 254 -9.51 29.80 0.20
C LEU A 254 -9.19 29.12 1.54
N SER A 255 -9.30 29.89 2.59
CA SER A 255 -8.92 29.51 3.96
C SER A 255 -9.81 28.44 4.63
N ASP A 256 -10.83 27.87 3.97
CA ASP A 256 -11.78 26.96 4.65
C ASP A 256 -12.38 25.83 3.77
N GLY A 257 -11.63 25.26 2.84
CA GLY A 257 -12.15 24.09 2.12
C GLY A 257 -11.12 23.51 1.14
N ALA A 258 -10.60 22.35 1.45
CA ALA A 258 -9.86 21.58 0.47
C ALA A 258 -10.78 21.24 -0.70
N VAL A 259 -10.46 21.71 -1.91
CA VAL A 259 -11.27 21.47 -3.10
C VAL A 259 -10.81 20.16 -3.72
N LEU A 260 -11.75 19.24 -3.91
CA LEU A 260 -11.56 18.01 -4.68
C LEU A 260 -11.59 18.36 -6.17
N GLU A 261 -10.48 18.11 -6.86
CA GLU A 261 -10.35 18.37 -8.30
C GLU A 261 -10.25 17.06 -9.06
N ARG A 262 -10.98 16.97 -10.17
CA ARG A 262 -10.88 15.80 -11.06
C ARG A 262 -9.51 15.78 -11.73
N VAL A 263 -8.84 14.62 -11.73
CA VAL A 263 -7.55 14.47 -12.40
C VAL A 263 -7.77 14.55 -13.91
N PRO A 264 -7.18 15.53 -14.62
CA PRO A 264 -7.35 15.67 -16.05
C PRO A 264 -6.56 14.61 -16.84
N GLY A 265 -6.94 14.39 -18.09
CA GLY A 265 -6.34 13.38 -18.96
C GLY A 265 -6.82 11.95 -18.67
N LEU A 266 -7.85 11.80 -17.82
CA LEU A 266 -8.52 10.53 -17.54
C LEU A 266 -9.96 10.48 -18.08
N ASP A 267 -10.32 11.37 -18.98
CA ASP A 267 -11.68 11.42 -19.55
C ASP A 267 -12.02 10.14 -20.31
N GLY A 268 -13.11 9.50 -19.92
CA GLY A 268 -13.56 8.23 -20.49
C GLY A 268 -12.76 7.00 -20.04
N ILE A 269 -11.78 7.18 -19.16
CA ILE A 269 -10.99 6.09 -18.58
C ILE A 269 -11.61 5.70 -17.25
N LYS A 270 -11.99 4.44 -17.11
CA LYS A 270 -12.44 3.89 -15.83
C LYS A 270 -11.24 3.39 -15.03
N VAL A 271 -11.09 3.92 -13.83
CA VAL A 271 -10.01 3.57 -12.91
C VAL A 271 -10.51 2.57 -11.89
N VAL A 272 -9.68 1.55 -11.60
CA VAL A 272 -10.00 0.47 -10.66
C VAL A 272 -9.06 0.43 -9.45
N ASP A 273 -7.90 1.07 -9.53
CA ASP A 273 -6.95 1.15 -8.43
C ASP A 273 -6.20 2.49 -8.42
N ILE A 274 -5.85 2.96 -7.21
CA ILE A 274 -5.11 4.20 -6.99
C ILE A 274 -4.04 4.01 -5.94
N ALA A 275 -2.90 4.68 -6.10
CA ALA A 275 -1.83 4.74 -5.11
C ALA A 275 -1.19 6.13 -5.10
N ALA A 276 -0.70 6.56 -3.94
CA ALA A 276 0.01 7.82 -3.78
C ALA A 276 1.29 7.60 -2.96
N GLY A 277 2.39 8.13 -3.48
CA GLY A 277 3.69 8.18 -2.79
C GLY A 277 3.89 9.51 -2.07
N ALA A 278 5.16 9.89 -1.80
CA ALA A 278 5.40 11.18 -1.17
C ALA A 278 4.87 12.32 -2.05
N GLU A 279 5.32 12.39 -3.28
CA GLU A 279 5.00 13.45 -4.24
C GLU A 279 4.79 12.90 -5.67
N HIS A 280 4.31 11.65 -5.79
CA HIS A 280 3.88 11.06 -7.06
C HIS A 280 2.61 10.25 -6.86
N SER A 281 1.89 10.04 -7.95
CA SER A 281 0.57 9.40 -7.99
C SER A 281 0.54 8.33 -9.07
N ALA A 282 -0.16 7.24 -8.82
CA ALA A 282 -0.38 6.17 -9.78
C ALA A 282 -1.82 5.68 -9.76
N ILE A 283 -2.31 5.25 -10.90
CA ILE A 283 -3.61 4.60 -11.07
C ILE A 283 -3.48 3.34 -11.91
N VAL A 284 -4.47 2.47 -11.80
CA VAL A 284 -4.68 1.34 -12.71
C VAL A 284 -6.04 1.50 -13.39
N THR A 285 -6.07 1.36 -14.70
CA THR A 285 -7.30 1.41 -15.49
C THR A 285 -7.99 0.03 -15.51
N GLU A 286 -9.25 -0.03 -15.90
CA GLU A 286 -10.00 -1.29 -16.04
C GLU A 286 -9.32 -2.27 -17.03
N GLU A 287 -8.59 -1.75 -18.02
CA GLU A 287 -7.81 -2.53 -18.98
C GLU A 287 -6.45 -3.01 -18.41
N GLY A 288 -6.14 -2.67 -17.17
CA GLY A 288 -4.90 -3.05 -16.48
C GLY A 288 -3.69 -2.17 -16.83
N ALA A 289 -3.88 -1.03 -17.49
CA ALA A 289 -2.79 -0.09 -17.74
C ALA A 289 -2.46 0.71 -16.47
N ILE A 290 -1.17 0.86 -16.16
CA ILE A 290 -0.69 1.74 -15.10
C ILE A 290 -0.43 3.12 -15.69
N LYS A 291 -1.00 4.17 -15.06
CA LYS A 291 -0.65 5.56 -15.36
C LYS A 291 -0.08 6.22 -14.11
N ILE A 292 0.97 7.03 -14.30
CA ILE A 292 1.74 7.63 -13.21
C ILE A 292 2.13 9.07 -13.54
N TRP A 293 2.24 9.93 -12.53
CA TRP A 293 2.66 11.33 -12.65
C TRP A 293 3.15 11.89 -11.32
N GLY A 294 3.71 13.08 -11.34
CA GLY A 294 4.28 13.80 -10.20
C GLY A 294 5.79 13.82 -10.22
N TRP A 295 6.42 13.75 -9.05
CA TRP A 295 7.86 13.79 -8.85
C TRP A 295 8.58 12.57 -9.44
N GLY A 296 9.67 12.82 -10.20
CA GLY A 296 10.37 11.79 -10.97
C GLY A 296 11.85 11.61 -10.65
N GLU A 297 12.45 12.39 -9.72
CA GLU A 297 13.90 12.50 -9.49
C GLU A 297 14.63 11.17 -9.27
N HIS A 298 13.98 10.18 -8.67
CA HIS A 298 14.52 8.84 -8.44
C HIS A 298 14.09 7.81 -9.50
N GLY A 299 13.38 8.22 -10.56
CA GLY A 299 12.81 7.31 -11.56
C GLY A 299 11.55 6.59 -11.08
N GLN A 300 10.91 7.02 -9.99
CA GLN A 300 9.70 6.43 -9.43
C GLN A 300 8.51 6.43 -10.37
N LEU A 301 8.58 7.20 -11.45
CA LEU A 301 7.58 7.19 -12.52
C LEU A 301 7.77 6.04 -13.51
N GLY A 302 8.92 5.34 -13.50
CA GLY A 302 9.15 4.15 -14.33
C GLY A 302 9.22 4.42 -15.83
N LEU A 303 9.50 5.66 -16.24
CA LEU A 303 9.47 6.11 -17.62
C LEU A 303 10.88 6.14 -18.28
N GLY A 304 11.89 5.61 -17.58
CA GLY A 304 13.29 5.63 -18.05
C GLY A 304 13.98 6.99 -17.89
N SER A 305 13.35 7.95 -17.20
CA SER A 305 13.87 9.29 -16.94
C SER A 305 13.68 9.69 -15.48
N THR A 306 14.35 10.76 -15.07
CA THR A 306 14.21 11.38 -13.75
C THR A 306 13.45 12.71 -13.81
N ARG A 307 12.61 12.89 -14.82
CA ARG A 307 11.80 14.11 -15.01
C ARG A 307 10.48 13.98 -14.30
N ASP A 308 10.01 15.11 -13.79
CA ASP A 308 8.65 15.23 -13.28
C ASP A 308 7.64 15.19 -14.44
N GLU A 309 6.49 14.58 -14.21
CA GLU A 309 5.39 14.52 -15.16
C GLU A 309 4.15 15.19 -14.56
N THR A 310 3.58 16.16 -15.28
CA THR A 310 2.41 16.93 -14.81
C THR A 310 1.08 16.31 -15.22
N SER A 311 1.13 15.25 -16.02
CA SER A 311 -0.06 14.53 -16.50
C SER A 311 0.15 13.01 -16.46
N PRO A 312 -0.90 12.20 -16.32
CA PRO A 312 -0.80 10.75 -16.25
C PRO A 312 -0.12 10.12 -17.48
N GLN A 313 1.07 9.53 -17.29
CA GLN A 313 1.85 8.82 -18.31
C GLN A 313 1.70 7.32 -18.15
N THR A 314 1.69 6.55 -19.25
CA THR A 314 1.58 5.09 -19.20
C THR A 314 2.93 4.44 -18.93
N VAL A 315 2.99 3.54 -17.95
CA VAL A 315 4.18 2.74 -17.59
C VAL A 315 4.08 1.37 -18.27
N SER A 316 5.17 0.92 -18.92
CA SER A 316 5.27 -0.43 -19.47
C SER A 316 5.94 -1.39 -18.48
N LEU A 317 5.32 -2.53 -18.22
CA LEU A 317 5.88 -3.62 -17.42
C LEU A 317 6.55 -4.70 -18.30
N GLY A 318 7.19 -4.29 -19.40
CA GLY A 318 7.84 -5.18 -20.35
C GLY A 318 6.91 -5.66 -21.47
N ASP A 319 7.36 -6.68 -22.22
CA ASP A 319 6.62 -7.15 -23.40
C ASP A 319 5.20 -7.57 -23.02
N GLU A 320 4.24 -6.92 -23.66
CA GLU A 320 2.82 -7.27 -23.59
C GLU A 320 2.61 -8.64 -24.26
N VAL A 321 2.78 -9.70 -23.48
CA VAL A 321 2.08 -10.93 -23.83
C VAL A 321 0.60 -10.58 -23.66
N GLU A 322 -0.17 -10.62 -24.76
CA GLU A 322 -1.62 -10.41 -24.80
C GLU A 322 -2.38 -11.46 -23.96
N ARG A 323 -2.14 -11.49 -22.67
CA ARG A 323 -2.92 -12.26 -21.72
C ARG A 323 -4.03 -11.38 -21.21
N LYS A 324 -5.21 -11.52 -21.81
CA LYS A 324 -6.40 -10.69 -21.54
C LYS A 324 -7.00 -10.90 -20.15
N ASP A 325 -6.66 -11.99 -19.47
CA ASP A 325 -7.23 -12.36 -18.17
C ASP A 325 -6.19 -12.13 -17.06
N GLY A 326 -6.09 -10.92 -16.56
CA GLY A 326 -5.17 -10.59 -15.49
C GLY A 326 -5.61 -9.35 -14.70
N THR A 327 -5.09 -9.22 -13.48
CA THR A 327 -5.28 -8.02 -12.66
C THR A 327 -3.96 -7.35 -12.39
N VAL A 328 -3.97 -6.02 -12.33
CA VAL A 328 -2.81 -5.21 -11.94
C VAL A 328 -3.18 -4.42 -10.69
N ARG A 329 -2.25 -4.31 -9.74
CA ARG A 329 -2.34 -3.43 -8.58
C ARG A 329 -1.06 -2.62 -8.47
N VAL A 330 -1.17 -1.37 -8.03
CA VAL A 330 -0.05 -0.45 -7.89
C VAL A 330 0.08 0.03 -6.45
N TYR A 331 1.33 0.24 -6.00
CA TYR A 331 1.67 0.67 -4.65
C TYR A 331 2.81 1.68 -4.72
N CYS A 332 2.67 2.82 -4.06
CA CYS A 332 3.66 3.88 -4.05
C CYS A 332 4.25 4.04 -2.64
N GLY A 333 5.59 4.06 -2.56
CA GLY A 333 6.34 4.48 -1.39
C GLY A 333 6.77 5.95 -1.50
N SER A 334 7.74 6.38 -0.70
CA SER A 334 8.15 7.79 -0.72
C SER A 334 8.65 8.22 -2.10
N GLY A 335 9.66 7.55 -2.63
CA GLY A 335 10.26 7.85 -3.95
C GLY A 335 10.39 6.59 -4.81
N TYR A 336 9.52 5.60 -4.64
CA TYR A 336 9.55 4.34 -5.38
C TYR A 336 8.15 3.77 -5.57
N THR A 337 8.00 2.87 -6.53
CA THR A 337 6.71 2.27 -6.91
C THR A 337 6.85 0.76 -7.08
N TYR A 338 5.79 0.06 -6.75
CA TYR A 338 5.61 -1.36 -6.98
C TYR A 338 4.36 -1.63 -7.81
N ALA A 339 4.41 -2.71 -8.61
CA ALA A 339 3.23 -3.28 -9.24
C ALA A 339 3.18 -4.80 -9.03
N ILE A 340 1.99 -5.32 -8.83
CA ILE A 340 1.70 -6.76 -8.84
C ILE A 340 0.82 -7.02 -10.06
N ARG A 341 1.29 -7.87 -10.97
CA ARG A 341 0.53 -8.35 -12.13
C ARG A 341 0.20 -9.81 -11.94
N THR A 342 -1.06 -10.16 -11.97
CA THR A 342 -1.56 -11.52 -11.78
C THR A 342 -2.21 -12.00 -13.06
N PHE A 343 -1.84 -13.19 -13.52
CA PHE A 343 -2.45 -13.88 -14.67
C PHE A 343 -3.19 -15.12 -14.20
N PHE A 344 -4.24 -15.49 -14.93
CA PHE A 344 -5.00 -16.71 -14.74
C PHE A 344 -4.91 -17.54 -16.04
N SER A 345 -4.30 -18.72 -15.97
CA SER A 345 -4.22 -19.66 -17.10
C SER A 345 -5.36 -20.68 -17.11
#